data_070f29dc03dd50a2325240a74bc3ad47
#
_entry.id   070f29dc03dd50a2325240a74bc3ad47
#
_cell.length_a   1.000
_cell.length_b   1.000
_cell.length_c   1.000
_cell.angle_alpha   90.00
_cell.angle_beta   90.00
_cell.angle_gamma   90.00
#
_symmetry.space_group_name_H-M   'P 1'
#
loop_
_entity.id
_entity.type
_entity.pdbx_description
1 polymer ?
#
loop_
_entity_poly.entity_id
_entity_poly.type
_entity_poly.pdbx_seq_one_letter_code
_entity_poly.pdbx_strand_id
1 'polypeptide(L)'
;MAYLFEEPSHTFGEYLLVPGYSSSECTPANVSLKTPLVKYKKGEEPKISLNIPLVSAIMQAVSDDKMAIALAKEGGISFIYGSQSIEDEAQMIRRVKSYKAGFVTSDSNVTPETTLQQVLDLKEKTGHSTMAVTEDGTPNGKLLGIVTSRDYRVSRMDMSCKVKDFMTPFSELVYADENTSLKEANDIIWDHKLNSLPIVDANGNLKYMVFRKDYSSHKENTLELLDSKKRFIVGAGINTRDYEERVPALIEAGADVLCIDSSEGFSEWQSRTLSWIRKEYGDSVKVGAGNVVDKDGFLFLANAGADFIKVGIGGGSICITREQKGIGRGQATATME
;
A
#
# COMPACT_ATOMS: atom_id res chain seq x y z
N MET A 1 20.61 -10.34 -37.34
CA MET A 1 19.99 -11.47 -38.07
C MET A 1 18.75 -11.87 -37.28
N ALA A 2 17.60 -12.02 -37.89
CA ALA A 2 16.42 -12.47 -37.17
C ALA A 2 16.59 -13.94 -36.77
N TYR A 3 16.23 -14.29 -35.56
CA TYR A 3 16.26 -15.65 -35.04
C TYR A 3 14.84 -16.13 -34.77
N LEU A 4 14.50 -17.33 -35.25
CA LEU A 4 13.22 -17.96 -35.02
C LEU A 4 13.37 -19.13 -34.05
N PHE A 5 12.62 -19.12 -32.98
CA PHE A 5 12.54 -20.27 -32.08
C PHE A 5 11.66 -21.34 -32.74
N GLU A 6 12.13 -22.58 -32.78
CA GLU A 6 11.38 -23.73 -33.35
C GLU A 6 10.24 -24.15 -32.39
N GLU A 7 10.47 -24.02 -31.08
CA GLU A 7 9.46 -24.36 -30.09
C GLU A 7 8.61 -23.13 -29.73
N PRO A 8 7.27 -23.31 -29.62
CA PRO A 8 6.39 -22.23 -29.19
C PRO A 8 6.67 -21.85 -27.72
N SER A 9 6.46 -20.59 -27.38
CA SER A 9 6.50 -20.18 -25.98
C SER A 9 5.15 -20.44 -25.31
N HIS A 10 5.19 -20.91 -24.06
CA HIS A 10 4.04 -21.38 -23.31
C HIS A 10 3.64 -20.45 -22.18
N THR A 11 2.35 -20.44 -21.86
CA THR A 11 1.79 -19.80 -20.66
C THR A 11 1.68 -20.81 -19.53
N PHE A 12 1.47 -20.34 -18.29
CA PHE A 12 1.25 -21.25 -17.16
C PHE A 12 -0.02 -22.08 -17.27
N GLY A 13 -1.02 -21.61 -18.04
CA GLY A 13 -2.25 -22.36 -18.27
C GLY A 13 -2.07 -23.67 -19.05
N GLU A 14 -0.92 -23.87 -19.70
CA GLU A 14 -0.59 -25.07 -20.48
C GLU A 14 0.19 -26.11 -19.65
N TYR A 15 0.50 -25.81 -18.38
CA TYR A 15 1.24 -26.71 -17.51
C TYR A 15 0.42 -27.05 -16.26
N LEU A 16 0.59 -28.27 -15.80
CA LEU A 16 0.09 -28.74 -14.52
C LEU A 16 1.24 -29.29 -13.69
N LEU A 17 1.21 -29.10 -12.40
CA LEU A 17 2.15 -29.72 -11.49
C LEU A 17 1.82 -31.22 -11.38
N VAL A 18 2.83 -32.06 -11.51
CA VAL A 18 2.69 -33.48 -11.17
C VAL A 18 2.66 -33.60 -9.65
N PRO A 19 1.61 -34.15 -9.04
CA PRO A 19 1.52 -34.25 -7.58
C PRO A 19 2.63 -35.16 -7.03
N GLY A 20 3.30 -34.69 -5.98
CA GLY A 20 4.25 -35.47 -5.22
C GLY A 20 3.61 -36.16 -4.02
N TYR A 21 4.44 -36.83 -3.20
CA TYR A 21 3.99 -37.44 -1.97
C TYR A 21 3.57 -36.38 -0.94
N SER A 22 2.37 -36.55 -0.37
CA SER A 22 1.85 -35.70 0.71
C SER A 22 1.80 -36.49 2.02
N SER A 23 2.47 -36.00 3.04
CA SER A 23 2.44 -36.56 4.39
C SER A 23 1.36 -35.88 5.25
N SER A 24 1.11 -36.44 6.44
CA SER A 24 0.23 -35.85 7.44
C SER A 24 0.70 -34.46 7.95
N GLU A 25 1.96 -34.10 7.68
CA GLU A 25 2.54 -32.80 8.04
C GLU A 25 2.28 -31.72 6.98
N CYS A 26 1.81 -32.09 5.78
CA CYS A 26 1.43 -31.17 4.72
C CYS A 26 0.11 -30.48 5.02
N THR A 27 0.06 -29.69 6.09
CA THR A 27 -1.10 -28.93 6.53
C THR A 27 -0.85 -27.42 6.38
N PRO A 28 -1.89 -26.59 6.22
CA PRO A 28 -1.73 -25.14 6.17
C PRO A 28 -0.96 -24.54 7.36
N ALA A 29 -1.08 -25.15 8.55
CA ALA A 29 -0.37 -24.70 9.75
C ALA A 29 1.15 -24.89 9.67
N ASN A 30 1.61 -25.86 8.89
CA ASN A 30 3.04 -26.19 8.73
C ASN A 30 3.67 -25.55 7.49
N VAL A 31 2.88 -24.84 6.67
CA VAL A 31 3.35 -24.18 5.45
C VAL A 31 3.63 -22.71 5.73
N SER A 32 4.81 -22.21 5.37
CA SER A 32 5.15 -20.80 5.38
C SER A 32 5.18 -20.27 3.95
N LEU A 33 4.49 -19.16 3.71
CA LEU A 33 4.51 -18.42 2.45
C LEU A 33 5.55 -17.28 2.45
N LYS A 34 6.28 -17.12 3.57
CA LYS A 34 7.30 -16.08 3.70
C LYS A 34 8.37 -16.27 2.64
N THR A 35 8.66 -15.21 1.88
CA THR A 35 9.62 -15.24 0.77
C THR A 35 10.46 -13.95 0.73
N PRO A 36 11.77 -14.03 0.36
CA PRO A 36 12.56 -12.82 0.15
C PRO A 36 12.07 -12.07 -1.10
N LEU A 37 12.01 -10.74 -1.00
CA LEU A 37 11.77 -9.87 -2.15
C LEU A 37 13.09 -9.47 -2.83
N VAL A 38 14.11 -9.20 -2.05
CA VAL A 38 15.40 -8.69 -2.53
C VAL A 38 16.51 -9.72 -2.37
N LYS A 39 17.52 -9.63 -3.23
CA LYS A 39 18.70 -10.52 -3.15
C LYS A 39 19.35 -10.48 -1.77
N TYR A 40 19.87 -11.61 -1.34
CA TYR A 40 20.60 -11.79 -0.08
C TYR A 40 21.69 -12.84 -0.25
N LYS A 41 22.67 -12.84 0.64
CA LYS A 41 23.72 -13.88 0.66
C LYS A 41 23.25 -15.07 1.49
N LYS A 42 23.71 -16.26 1.11
CA LYS A 42 23.41 -17.47 1.86
C LYS A 42 23.88 -17.34 3.31
N GLY A 43 22.97 -17.53 4.26
CA GLY A 43 23.21 -17.38 5.69
C GLY A 43 22.92 -15.99 6.27
N GLU A 44 22.52 -15.02 5.43
CA GLU A 44 22.03 -13.71 5.87
C GLU A 44 20.51 -13.65 5.76
N GLU A 45 19.87 -12.85 6.62
CA GLU A 45 18.44 -12.54 6.48
C GLU A 45 18.24 -11.51 5.35
N PRO A 46 17.26 -11.72 4.45
CA PRO A 46 16.95 -10.74 3.43
C PRO A 46 16.44 -9.44 4.05
N LYS A 47 16.89 -8.30 3.54
CA LYS A 47 16.50 -6.98 4.06
C LYS A 47 14.99 -6.71 3.93
N ILE A 48 14.35 -7.26 2.91
CA ILE A 48 12.90 -7.19 2.71
C ILE A 48 12.40 -8.58 2.37
N SER A 49 11.51 -9.10 3.20
CA SER A 49 10.78 -10.34 2.97
C SER A 49 9.29 -10.06 2.97
N LEU A 50 8.55 -10.75 2.13
CA LEU A 50 7.09 -10.74 2.11
C LEU A 50 6.57 -11.86 3.00
N ASN A 51 5.41 -11.65 3.63
CA ASN A 51 4.75 -12.69 4.41
C ASN A 51 3.89 -13.61 3.53
N ILE A 52 3.45 -13.09 2.37
CA ILE A 52 2.87 -13.87 1.25
C ILE A 52 3.56 -13.47 -0.06
N PRO A 53 3.75 -14.37 -1.03
CA PRO A 53 4.45 -14.10 -2.30
C PRO A 53 3.53 -13.38 -3.31
N LEU A 54 2.95 -12.26 -2.91
CA LEU A 54 2.03 -11.48 -3.74
C LEU A 54 2.52 -10.03 -3.88
N VAL A 55 2.70 -9.61 -5.13
CA VAL A 55 3.17 -8.27 -5.50
C VAL A 55 2.22 -7.68 -6.53
N SER A 56 1.73 -6.45 -6.33
CA SER A 56 0.89 -5.80 -7.32
C SER A 56 1.70 -5.21 -8.47
N ALA A 57 1.13 -5.23 -9.67
CA ALA A 57 1.76 -4.69 -10.87
C ALA A 57 1.85 -3.15 -10.81
N ILE A 58 2.93 -2.57 -11.35
CA ILE A 58 3.19 -1.12 -11.38
C ILE A 58 2.33 -0.47 -12.47
N MET A 59 1.03 -0.42 -12.23
CA MET A 59 0.06 0.05 -13.21
C MET A 59 -0.95 0.99 -12.55
N GLN A 60 -1.30 2.07 -13.21
CA GLN A 60 -2.26 3.08 -12.73
C GLN A 60 -3.62 2.46 -12.32
N ALA A 61 -4.10 1.49 -13.08
CA ALA A 61 -5.37 0.82 -12.80
C ALA A 61 -5.30 -0.22 -11.67
N VAL A 62 -4.12 -0.48 -11.08
CA VAL A 62 -3.87 -1.56 -10.13
C VAL A 62 -3.30 -1.06 -8.80
N SER A 63 -2.27 -0.22 -8.83
CA SER A 63 -1.37 0.00 -7.68
C SER A 63 -1.36 1.46 -7.22
N ASP A 64 -2.45 1.89 -6.60
CA ASP A 64 -2.54 3.13 -5.83
C ASP A 64 -2.23 2.90 -4.33
N ASP A 65 -2.34 3.95 -3.52
CA ASP A 65 -2.18 3.89 -2.06
C ASP A 65 -3.21 2.98 -1.37
N LYS A 66 -4.43 2.85 -1.90
CA LYS A 66 -5.46 1.97 -1.34
C LYS A 66 -5.09 0.50 -1.54
N MET A 67 -4.64 0.14 -2.74
CA MET A 67 -4.13 -1.20 -3.03
C MET A 67 -2.89 -1.49 -2.18
N ALA A 68 -1.99 -0.53 -2.02
CA ALA A 68 -0.79 -0.71 -1.20
C ALA A 68 -1.13 -1.02 0.26
N ILE A 69 -2.08 -0.29 0.86
CA ILE A 69 -2.56 -0.56 2.22
C ILE A 69 -3.25 -1.93 2.30
N ALA A 70 -4.14 -2.24 1.35
CA ALA A 70 -4.88 -3.50 1.35
C ALA A 70 -3.93 -4.71 1.25
N LEU A 71 -2.98 -4.65 0.31
CA LEU A 71 -2.05 -5.76 0.09
C LEU A 71 -1.04 -5.92 1.23
N ALA A 72 -0.57 -4.81 1.83
CA ALA A 72 0.31 -4.85 2.99
C ALA A 72 -0.39 -5.46 4.23
N LYS A 73 -1.70 -5.26 4.41
CA LYS A 73 -2.49 -5.93 5.46
C LYS A 73 -2.49 -7.45 5.31
N GLU A 74 -2.52 -7.95 4.09
CA GLU A 74 -2.48 -9.38 3.78
C GLU A 74 -1.06 -9.96 3.77
N GLY A 75 -0.02 -9.13 3.89
CA GLY A 75 1.38 -9.56 3.94
C GLY A 75 2.13 -9.52 2.62
N GLY A 76 1.52 -9.02 1.56
CA GLY A 76 2.14 -8.74 0.27
C GLY A 76 2.65 -7.30 0.15
N ILE A 77 3.12 -6.90 -1.02
CA ILE A 77 3.61 -5.56 -1.30
C ILE A 77 3.02 -4.99 -2.58
N SER A 78 2.71 -3.70 -2.57
CA SER A 78 2.36 -2.94 -3.77
C SER A 78 3.47 -1.98 -4.15
N PHE A 79 3.69 -1.81 -5.46
CA PHE A 79 4.53 -0.77 -6.01
C PHE A 79 3.65 0.32 -6.61
N ILE A 80 3.62 1.49 -5.99
CA ILE A 80 2.86 2.64 -6.48
C ILE A 80 3.29 2.95 -7.91
N TYR A 81 2.33 3.22 -8.79
CA TYR A 81 2.61 3.45 -10.21
C TYR A 81 3.33 4.78 -10.46
N GLY A 82 4.40 4.74 -11.29
CA GLY A 82 5.23 5.91 -11.62
C GLY A 82 4.72 6.75 -12.81
N SER A 83 3.59 6.38 -13.46
CA SER A 83 3.01 7.14 -14.58
C SER A 83 2.15 8.31 -14.12
N GLN A 84 2.70 9.11 -13.20
CA GLN A 84 2.08 10.29 -12.60
C GLN A 84 3.18 11.31 -12.22
N SER A 85 2.79 12.47 -11.68
CA SER A 85 3.75 13.43 -11.17
C SER A 85 4.53 12.87 -9.98
N ILE A 86 5.76 13.37 -9.78
CA ILE A 86 6.60 12.96 -8.65
C ILE A 86 5.90 13.26 -7.32
N GLU A 87 5.24 14.43 -7.23
CA GLU A 87 4.56 14.83 -6.00
C GLU A 87 3.34 13.96 -5.70
N ASP A 88 2.53 13.60 -6.70
CA ASP A 88 1.36 12.74 -6.49
C ASP A 88 1.78 11.35 -6.01
N GLU A 89 2.84 10.78 -6.61
CA GLU A 89 3.39 9.49 -6.20
C GLU A 89 3.95 9.55 -4.78
N ALA A 90 4.76 10.58 -4.47
CA ALA A 90 5.28 10.81 -3.14
C ALA A 90 4.17 10.96 -2.10
N GLN A 91 3.08 11.65 -2.45
CA GLN A 91 1.91 11.82 -1.58
C GLN A 91 1.19 10.49 -1.32
N MET A 92 1.05 9.61 -2.33
CA MET A 92 0.52 8.26 -2.13
C MET A 92 1.39 7.46 -1.16
N ILE A 93 2.72 7.50 -1.31
CA ILE A 93 3.64 6.82 -0.40
C ILE A 93 3.50 7.36 1.02
N ARG A 94 3.47 8.69 1.22
CA ARG A 94 3.26 9.30 2.54
C ARG A 94 1.94 8.83 3.18
N ARG A 95 0.84 8.70 2.39
CA ARG A 95 -0.42 8.15 2.90
C ARG A 95 -0.28 6.71 3.38
N VAL A 96 0.41 5.84 2.64
CA VAL A 96 0.69 4.46 3.07
C VAL A 96 1.54 4.44 4.34
N LYS A 97 2.61 5.24 4.38
CA LYS A 97 3.53 5.28 5.55
C LYS A 97 2.91 5.92 6.79
N SER A 98 1.95 6.82 6.63
CA SER A 98 1.21 7.42 7.74
C SER A 98 0.06 6.55 8.24
N TYR A 99 -0.32 5.55 7.45
CA TYR A 99 -1.36 4.61 7.85
C TYR A 99 -0.89 3.80 9.06
N LYS A 100 -1.54 3.99 10.19
CA LYS A 100 -1.35 3.17 11.39
C LYS A 100 -2.47 2.14 11.43
N ALA A 101 -2.12 0.86 11.48
CA ALA A 101 -3.12 -0.19 11.66
C ALA A 101 -3.99 0.11 12.88
N GLY A 102 -5.30 0.17 12.70
CA GLY A 102 -6.26 0.55 13.73
C GLY A 102 -6.38 2.06 14.01
N PHE A 103 -5.49 2.91 13.47
CA PHE A 103 -5.60 4.37 13.52
C PHE A 103 -5.99 4.88 12.13
N VAL A 104 -7.18 5.44 12.02
CA VAL A 104 -7.74 5.88 10.73
C VAL A 104 -7.73 7.40 10.68
N THR A 105 -7.16 7.97 9.61
CA THR A 105 -7.37 9.38 9.31
C THR A 105 -8.85 9.56 8.96
N SER A 106 -9.54 10.49 9.64
CA SER A 106 -10.96 10.70 9.40
C SER A 106 -11.19 11.24 7.99
N ASP A 107 -12.02 10.57 7.21
CA ASP A 107 -12.50 11.00 5.88
C ASP A 107 -13.90 11.59 5.92
N SER A 108 -14.50 11.62 7.10
CA SER A 108 -15.87 12.07 7.35
C SER A 108 -15.84 13.16 8.42
N ASN A 109 -15.51 14.37 7.99
CA ASN A 109 -15.38 15.53 8.88
C ASN A 109 -16.43 16.58 8.52
N VAL A 110 -16.93 17.25 9.52
CA VAL A 110 -17.92 18.32 9.40
C VAL A 110 -17.53 19.52 10.27
N THR A 111 -18.14 20.69 10.03
CA THR A 111 -18.00 21.87 10.88
C THR A 111 -19.21 21.99 11.80
N PRO A 112 -19.13 22.82 12.86
CA PRO A 112 -20.28 23.11 13.72
C PRO A 112 -21.49 23.69 12.98
N GLU A 113 -21.25 24.36 11.84
CA GLU A 113 -22.31 25.01 11.02
C GLU A 113 -22.91 24.06 9.96
N THR A 114 -22.39 22.84 9.82
CA THR A 114 -22.93 21.80 8.92
C THR A 114 -24.36 21.45 9.34
N THR A 115 -25.30 21.29 8.39
CA THR A 115 -26.68 20.92 8.68
C THR A 115 -26.89 19.42 8.84
N LEU A 116 -27.96 18.99 9.48
CA LEU A 116 -28.31 17.57 9.60
C LEU A 116 -28.48 16.93 8.21
N GLN A 117 -29.07 17.62 7.23
CA GLN A 117 -29.16 17.11 5.86
C GLN A 117 -27.76 16.79 5.30
N GLN A 118 -26.80 17.70 5.43
CA GLN A 118 -25.44 17.50 4.96
C GLN A 118 -24.72 16.34 5.69
N VAL A 119 -25.00 16.13 6.98
CA VAL A 119 -24.51 14.95 7.73
C VAL A 119 -25.06 13.66 7.14
N LEU A 120 -26.35 13.63 6.78
CA LEU A 120 -26.97 12.45 6.17
C LEU A 120 -26.41 12.17 4.77
N ASP A 121 -26.25 13.22 3.95
CA ASP A 121 -25.66 13.11 2.61
C ASP A 121 -24.22 12.58 2.68
N LEU A 122 -23.42 13.08 3.64
CA LEU A 122 -22.05 12.60 3.86
C LEU A 122 -22.04 11.13 4.34
N LYS A 123 -22.97 10.77 5.23
CA LYS A 123 -23.14 9.37 5.68
C LYS A 123 -23.50 8.44 4.51
N GLU A 124 -24.40 8.85 3.63
CA GLU A 124 -24.77 8.08 2.45
C GLU A 124 -23.57 7.89 1.51
N LYS A 125 -22.81 8.96 1.30
CA LYS A 125 -21.62 8.96 0.45
C LYS A 125 -20.48 8.11 0.99
N THR A 126 -20.21 8.17 2.29
CA THR A 126 -19.02 7.52 2.92
C THR A 126 -19.35 6.19 3.59
N GLY A 127 -20.61 5.91 3.92
CA GLY A 127 -21.04 4.78 4.73
C GLY A 127 -20.69 4.90 6.22
N HIS A 128 -20.10 6.02 6.65
CA HIS A 128 -19.67 6.22 8.03
C HIS A 128 -20.76 6.85 8.89
N SER A 129 -20.95 6.32 10.10
CA SER A 129 -21.94 6.80 11.06
C SER A 129 -21.34 7.67 12.18
N THR A 130 -20.01 7.80 12.22
CA THR A 130 -19.27 8.67 13.15
C THR A 130 -18.52 9.70 12.35
N MET A 131 -18.70 10.96 12.67
CA MET A 131 -18.07 12.10 11.99
C MET A 131 -17.36 12.97 13.03
N ALA A 132 -16.12 13.33 12.77
CA ALA A 132 -15.42 14.30 13.59
C ALA A 132 -15.92 15.72 13.25
N VAL A 133 -16.16 16.50 14.28
CA VAL A 133 -16.49 17.92 14.13
C VAL A 133 -15.23 18.72 14.37
N THR A 134 -14.66 19.28 13.32
CA THR A 134 -13.46 20.11 13.38
C THR A 134 -13.78 21.56 13.04
N GLU A 135 -12.92 22.48 13.46
CA GLU A 135 -13.12 23.91 13.26
C GLU A 135 -13.30 24.28 11.77
N ASP A 136 -12.53 23.63 10.91
CA ASP A 136 -12.46 23.90 9.48
C ASP A 136 -13.02 22.77 8.58
N GLY A 137 -13.54 21.69 9.18
CA GLY A 137 -14.05 20.53 8.46
C GLY A 137 -12.96 19.62 7.86
N THR A 138 -11.69 19.84 8.19
CA THR A 138 -10.56 19.04 7.70
C THR A 138 -10.21 17.87 8.64
N PRO A 139 -9.54 16.83 8.16
CA PRO A 139 -9.14 15.68 8.98
C PRO A 139 -8.07 16.00 10.05
N ASN A 140 -7.41 17.17 9.95
CA ASN A 140 -6.37 17.60 10.87
C ASN A 140 -6.73 18.92 11.59
N GLY A 141 -7.97 19.40 11.44
CA GLY A 141 -8.45 20.59 12.11
C GLY A 141 -8.59 20.40 13.63
N LYS A 142 -8.73 21.52 14.36
CA LYS A 142 -8.98 21.47 15.79
C LYS A 142 -10.28 20.73 16.07
N LEU A 143 -10.23 19.71 16.93
CA LEU A 143 -11.39 18.89 17.25
C LEU A 143 -12.33 19.66 18.21
N LEU A 144 -13.57 19.85 17.79
CA LEU A 144 -14.61 20.54 18.57
C LEU A 144 -15.66 19.58 19.13
N GLY A 145 -15.80 18.38 18.54
CA GLY A 145 -16.76 17.38 18.97
C GLY A 145 -16.83 16.19 18.04
N ILE A 146 -17.83 15.34 18.28
CA ILE A 146 -18.16 14.19 17.41
C ILE A 146 -19.68 14.16 17.20
N VAL A 147 -20.09 13.72 16.01
CA VAL A 147 -21.47 13.34 15.69
C VAL A 147 -21.54 11.86 15.39
N THR A 148 -22.47 11.18 16.00
CA THR A 148 -22.79 9.78 15.74
C THR A 148 -24.27 9.61 15.40
N SER A 149 -24.67 8.47 14.88
CA SER A 149 -26.10 8.17 14.61
C SER A 149 -26.98 8.14 15.86
N ARG A 150 -26.42 8.24 17.06
CA ARG A 150 -27.14 8.32 18.32
C ARG A 150 -27.50 9.75 18.73
N ASP A 151 -26.83 10.73 18.15
CA ASP A 151 -26.96 12.14 18.53
C ASP A 151 -28.13 12.84 17.80
N TYR A 152 -28.72 12.20 16.78
CA TYR A 152 -29.86 12.75 16.03
C TYR A 152 -30.94 11.72 15.74
N ARG A 153 -32.18 12.22 15.62
CA ARG A 153 -33.33 11.42 15.18
C ARG A 153 -34.02 12.11 14.01
N VAL A 154 -33.81 11.55 12.80
CA VAL A 154 -34.35 12.08 11.53
C VAL A 154 -35.85 12.34 11.58
N SER A 155 -36.62 11.52 12.30
CA SER A 155 -38.08 11.68 12.45
C SER A 155 -38.54 12.81 13.39
N ARG A 156 -37.61 13.44 14.11
CA ARG A 156 -37.91 14.43 15.16
C ARG A 156 -37.13 15.74 15.06
N MET A 157 -36.17 15.82 14.17
CA MET A 157 -35.29 16.96 14.03
C MET A 157 -35.49 17.60 12.66
N ASP A 158 -35.40 18.92 12.60
CA ASP A 158 -35.40 19.65 11.35
C ASP A 158 -34.05 19.42 10.61
N MET A 159 -34.11 19.22 9.30
CA MET A 159 -32.94 18.98 8.47
C MET A 159 -31.96 20.18 8.42
N SER A 160 -32.44 21.38 8.78
CA SER A 160 -31.62 22.58 8.89
C SER A 160 -30.91 22.74 10.23
N CYS A 161 -31.19 21.87 11.25
CA CYS A 161 -30.48 21.88 12.52
C CYS A 161 -28.97 21.81 12.30
N LYS A 162 -28.23 22.62 13.05
CA LYS A 162 -26.76 22.66 12.95
C LYS A 162 -26.11 21.61 13.82
N VAL A 163 -24.97 21.07 13.38
CA VAL A 163 -24.19 20.08 14.11
C VAL A 163 -23.87 20.52 15.54
N LYS A 164 -23.54 21.79 15.76
CA LYS A 164 -23.29 22.35 17.10
C LYS A 164 -24.41 22.16 18.10
N ASP A 165 -25.68 22.01 17.60
CA ASP A 165 -26.88 21.92 18.45
C ASP A 165 -27.13 20.48 18.92
N PHE A 166 -26.46 19.47 18.30
CA PHE A 166 -26.69 18.06 18.63
C PHE A 166 -25.40 17.22 18.71
N MET A 167 -24.21 17.77 18.44
CA MET A 167 -22.95 17.04 18.59
C MET A 167 -22.64 16.78 20.07
N THR A 168 -21.84 15.75 20.35
CA THR A 168 -21.14 15.60 21.61
C THR A 168 -19.93 16.55 21.60
N PRO A 169 -19.89 17.61 22.44
CA PRO A 169 -18.80 18.59 22.42
C PRO A 169 -17.50 18.01 22.96
N PHE A 170 -16.35 18.61 22.58
CA PHE A 170 -15.01 18.17 22.99
C PHE A 170 -14.84 18.03 24.50
N SER A 171 -15.47 18.92 25.28
CA SER A 171 -15.44 18.89 26.76
C SER A 171 -16.06 17.62 27.38
N GLU A 172 -16.88 16.92 26.65
CA GLU A 172 -17.57 15.70 27.08
C GLU A 172 -16.95 14.43 26.42
N LEU A 173 -15.98 14.61 25.51
CA LEU A 173 -15.37 13.50 24.82
C LEU A 173 -14.28 12.83 25.66
N VAL A 174 -14.26 11.50 25.59
CA VAL A 174 -13.08 10.73 25.91
C VAL A 174 -12.18 10.73 24.67
N TYR A 175 -10.93 11.14 24.80
CA TYR A 175 -9.95 11.18 23.74
C TYR A 175 -8.58 10.73 24.27
N ALA A 176 -7.61 10.50 23.38
CA ALA A 176 -6.25 10.18 23.78
C ALA A 176 -5.25 11.02 22.95
N ASP A 177 -3.99 11.04 23.38
CA ASP A 177 -2.92 11.78 22.70
C ASP A 177 -2.28 10.94 21.56
N GLU A 178 -1.52 11.61 20.71
CA GLU A 178 -0.88 11.01 19.53
C GLU A 178 0.17 9.94 19.84
N ASN A 179 0.66 9.84 21.10
CA ASN A 179 1.63 8.83 21.53
C ASN A 179 0.94 7.55 22.01
N THR A 180 -0.38 7.57 22.19
CA THR A 180 -1.17 6.42 22.66
C THR A 180 -0.99 5.24 21.72
N SER A 181 -0.66 4.09 22.26
CA SER A 181 -0.58 2.84 21.51
C SER A 181 -1.99 2.33 21.16
N LEU A 182 -2.09 1.47 20.12
CA LEU A 182 -3.37 0.87 19.75
C LEU A 182 -3.97 0.03 20.90
N LYS A 183 -3.13 -0.64 21.69
CA LYS A 183 -3.58 -1.40 22.86
C LYS A 183 -4.20 -0.48 23.91
N GLU A 184 -3.51 0.60 24.29
CA GLU A 184 -4.02 1.58 25.27
C GLU A 184 -5.31 2.25 24.73
N ALA A 185 -5.35 2.63 23.46
CA ALA A 185 -6.56 3.17 22.85
C ALA A 185 -7.74 2.19 22.93
N ASN A 186 -7.47 0.90 22.72
CA ASN A 186 -8.50 -0.13 22.84
C ASN A 186 -8.94 -0.36 24.29
N ASP A 187 -8.01 -0.31 25.25
CA ASP A 187 -8.34 -0.41 26.68
C ASP A 187 -9.26 0.76 27.08
N ILE A 188 -8.95 2.00 26.67
CA ILE A 188 -9.81 3.18 26.85
C ILE A 188 -11.21 2.97 26.23
N ILE A 189 -11.26 2.46 24.99
CA ILE A 189 -12.53 2.16 24.29
C ILE A 189 -13.37 1.15 25.09
N TRP A 190 -12.75 0.13 25.65
CA TRP A 190 -13.42 -0.89 26.45
C TRP A 190 -13.93 -0.34 27.79
N ASP A 191 -13.08 0.34 28.55
CA ASP A 191 -13.39 0.86 29.85
C ASP A 191 -14.52 1.88 29.83
N HIS A 192 -14.51 2.75 28.80
CA HIS A 192 -15.54 3.77 28.60
C HIS A 192 -16.71 3.31 27.72
N LYS A 193 -16.73 2.05 27.24
CA LYS A 193 -17.80 1.47 26.37
C LYS A 193 -18.03 2.27 25.09
N LEU A 194 -16.95 2.77 24.50
CA LEU A 194 -16.98 3.57 23.29
C LEU A 194 -17.04 2.69 22.02
N ASN A 195 -17.46 3.29 20.90
CA ASN A 195 -17.33 2.70 19.58
C ASN A 195 -16.14 3.30 18.80
N SER A 196 -15.71 4.49 19.19
CA SER A 196 -14.58 5.21 18.59
C SER A 196 -13.90 6.10 19.61
N LEU A 197 -12.60 6.33 19.41
CA LEU A 197 -11.77 7.18 20.26
C LEU A 197 -11.01 8.16 19.34
N PRO A 198 -11.19 9.48 19.49
CA PRO A 198 -10.37 10.46 18.83
C PRO A 198 -8.96 10.48 19.42
N ILE A 199 -7.98 10.63 18.57
CA ILE A 199 -6.57 10.85 18.92
C ILE A 199 -6.20 12.27 18.48
N VAL A 200 -5.73 13.07 19.44
CA VAL A 200 -5.39 14.49 19.20
C VAL A 200 -3.94 14.78 19.51
N ASP A 201 -3.39 15.82 18.89
CA ASP A 201 -2.07 16.34 19.25
C ASP A 201 -2.12 17.28 20.47
N ALA A 202 -0.96 17.78 20.90
CA ALA A 202 -0.84 18.69 22.03
C ALA A 202 -1.63 20.02 21.88
N ASN A 203 -2.02 20.38 20.65
CA ASN A 203 -2.80 21.58 20.36
C ASN A 203 -4.32 21.29 20.27
N GLY A 204 -4.72 20.02 20.43
CA GLY A 204 -6.11 19.59 20.31
C GLY A 204 -6.58 19.38 18.85
N ASN A 205 -5.64 19.29 17.89
CA ASN A 205 -5.98 18.96 16.52
C ASN A 205 -6.19 17.46 16.35
N LEU A 206 -7.20 17.08 15.58
CA LEU A 206 -7.45 15.68 15.27
C LEU A 206 -6.30 15.09 14.46
N LYS A 207 -5.81 13.91 14.85
CA LYS A 207 -4.81 13.14 14.11
C LYS A 207 -5.39 11.87 13.54
N TYR A 208 -6.07 11.10 14.38
CA TYR A 208 -6.64 9.80 14.02
C TYR A 208 -7.97 9.57 14.75
N MET A 209 -8.74 8.64 14.21
CA MET A 209 -9.82 7.98 14.91
C MET A 209 -9.43 6.51 15.13
N VAL A 210 -9.72 5.96 16.29
CA VAL A 210 -9.60 4.52 16.55
C VAL A 210 -11.01 3.97 16.73
N PHE A 211 -11.36 2.94 15.96
CA PHE A 211 -12.65 2.29 16.05
C PHE A 211 -12.52 0.92 16.67
N ARG A 212 -13.46 0.57 17.56
CA ARG A 212 -13.51 -0.74 18.23
C ARG A 212 -13.47 -1.93 17.25
N LYS A 213 -14.15 -1.80 16.10
CA LYS A 213 -14.17 -2.84 15.06
C LYS A 213 -12.80 -3.06 14.41
N ASP A 214 -11.99 -2.00 14.27
CA ASP A 214 -10.70 -2.07 13.57
C ASP A 214 -9.61 -2.72 14.42
N TYR A 215 -9.72 -2.65 15.75
CA TYR A 215 -8.84 -3.38 16.66
C TYR A 215 -8.97 -4.90 16.48
N SER A 216 -10.19 -5.40 16.36
CA SER A 216 -10.42 -6.83 16.13
C SER A 216 -9.84 -7.26 14.78
N SER A 217 -10.04 -6.46 13.73
CA SER A 217 -9.49 -6.73 12.41
C SER A 217 -7.95 -6.75 12.41
N HIS A 218 -7.30 -5.79 13.08
CA HIS A 218 -5.84 -5.78 13.23
C HIS A 218 -5.30 -6.99 13.97
N LYS A 219 -6.00 -7.44 15.01
CA LYS A 219 -5.62 -8.64 15.78
C LYS A 219 -5.75 -9.93 14.95
N GLU A 220 -6.64 -9.94 13.97
CA GLU A 220 -6.84 -11.05 13.04
C GLU A 220 -5.80 -11.06 11.91
N ASN A 221 -5.28 -9.89 11.51
CA ASN A 221 -4.29 -9.74 10.44
C ASN A 221 -2.85 -9.97 10.92
N THR A 222 -2.53 -11.22 11.24
CA THR A 222 -1.20 -11.61 11.75
C THR A 222 -0.09 -11.56 10.69
N LEU A 223 -0.46 -11.39 9.41
CA LEU A 223 0.45 -11.38 8.27
C LEU A 223 0.85 -9.98 7.79
N GLU A 224 0.40 -8.90 8.44
CA GLU A 224 0.71 -7.54 8.02
C GLU A 224 2.19 -7.33 7.73
N LEU A 225 2.48 -6.71 6.58
CA LEU A 225 3.84 -6.42 6.14
C LEU A 225 4.29 -5.07 6.69
N LEU A 226 5.04 -5.09 7.78
CA LEU A 226 5.44 -3.90 8.53
C LEU A 226 6.96 -3.69 8.55
N ASP A 227 7.38 -2.43 8.56
CA ASP A 227 8.76 -2.03 8.84
C ASP A 227 9.07 -2.07 10.35
N SER A 228 10.32 -1.79 10.72
CA SER A 228 10.75 -1.77 12.12
C SER A 228 10.03 -0.72 12.99
N LYS A 229 9.40 0.28 12.37
CA LYS A 229 8.58 1.32 13.03
C LYS A 229 7.09 0.98 13.01
N LYS A 230 6.73 -0.25 12.63
CA LYS A 230 5.35 -0.74 12.51
C LYS A 230 4.49 0.04 11.50
N ARG A 231 5.12 0.54 10.42
CA ARG A 231 4.44 1.15 9.28
C ARG A 231 4.43 0.17 8.12
N PHE A 232 3.41 0.23 7.28
CA PHE A 232 3.35 -0.62 6.10
C PHE A 232 4.55 -0.43 5.18
N ILE A 233 5.08 -1.54 4.67
CA ILE A 233 6.12 -1.54 3.63
C ILE A 233 5.45 -1.27 2.29
N VAL A 234 6.04 -0.35 1.51
CA VAL A 234 5.53 0.06 0.20
C VAL A 234 6.67 0.22 -0.80
N GLY A 235 6.44 -0.27 -2.01
CA GLY A 235 7.32 -0.04 -3.15
C GLY A 235 6.86 1.15 -3.99
N ALA A 236 7.77 1.65 -4.82
CA ALA A 236 7.48 2.71 -5.78
C ALA A 236 8.04 2.39 -7.16
N GLY A 237 7.25 2.62 -8.19
CA GLY A 237 7.63 2.45 -9.58
C GLY A 237 8.37 3.68 -10.11
N ILE A 238 9.52 3.49 -10.71
CA ILE A 238 10.29 4.57 -11.32
C ILE A 238 10.50 4.29 -12.81
N ASN A 239 10.77 5.34 -13.56
CA ASN A 239 11.13 5.26 -14.97
C ASN A 239 12.60 5.67 -15.21
N THR A 240 13.07 5.58 -16.45
CA THR A 240 14.45 5.90 -16.82
C THR A 240 14.64 7.33 -17.33
N ARG A 241 13.70 8.24 -17.11
CA ARG A 241 13.74 9.61 -17.66
C ARG A 241 13.97 10.67 -16.61
N ASP A 242 13.24 10.58 -15.48
CA ASP A 242 13.23 11.58 -14.40
C ASP A 242 13.74 11.01 -13.07
N TYR A 243 14.47 9.89 -13.11
CA TYR A 243 14.93 9.17 -11.93
C TYR A 243 15.80 10.02 -10.99
N GLU A 244 16.57 10.98 -11.53
CA GLU A 244 17.44 11.85 -10.73
C GLU A 244 16.67 12.76 -9.77
N GLU A 245 15.44 13.16 -10.16
CA GLU A 245 14.54 13.95 -9.33
C GLU A 245 13.55 13.05 -8.55
N ARG A 246 13.02 12.02 -9.20
CA ARG A 246 12.00 11.13 -8.65
C ARG A 246 12.52 10.28 -7.49
N VAL A 247 13.69 9.65 -7.65
CA VAL A 247 14.24 8.74 -6.63
C VAL A 247 14.43 9.43 -5.27
N PRO A 248 15.09 10.61 -5.17
CA PRO A 248 15.22 11.33 -3.90
C PRO A 248 13.85 11.63 -3.26
N ALA A 249 12.89 12.11 -4.05
CA ALA A 249 11.56 12.48 -3.55
C ALA A 249 10.79 11.27 -2.98
N LEU A 250 10.88 10.11 -3.65
CA LEU A 250 10.21 8.89 -3.20
C LEU A 250 10.87 8.30 -1.95
N ILE A 251 12.20 8.37 -1.83
CA ILE A 251 12.92 7.97 -0.63
C ILE A 251 12.55 8.88 0.54
N GLU A 252 12.50 10.19 0.34
CA GLU A 252 12.07 11.15 1.36
C GLU A 252 10.62 10.92 1.80
N ALA A 253 9.74 10.55 0.85
CA ALA A 253 8.36 10.16 1.15
C ALA A 253 8.26 8.85 1.95
N GLY A 254 9.33 8.05 2.00
CA GLY A 254 9.43 6.82 2.79
C GLY A 254 9.23 5.53 1.99
N ALA A 255 9.43 5.52 0.67
CA ALA A 255 9.44 4.28 -0.10
C ALA A 255 10.50 3.31 0.44
N ASP A 256 10.12 2.05 0.66
CA ASP A 256 11.02 1.02 1.21
C ASP A 256 11.84 0.32 0.11
N VAL A 257 11.31 0.32 -1.11
CA VAL A 257 11.93 -0.33 -2.27
C VAL A 257 11.45 0.34 -3.56
N LEU A 258 12.34 0.44 -4.53
CA LEU A 258 12.05 0.98 -5.85
C LEU A 258 11.98 -0.13 -6.90
N CYS A 259 11.32 0.15 -8.03
CA CYS A 259 11.37 -0.74 -9.18
C CYS A 259 11.35 0.05 -10.49
N ILE A 260 12.36 -0.14 -11.32
CA ILE A 260 12.37 0.41 -12.68
C ILE A 260 11.41 -0.44 -13.52
N ASP A 261 10.34 0.18 -14.03
CA ASP A 261 9.30 -0.49 -14.79
C ASP A 261 9.31 -0.05 -16.26
N SER A 262 9.48 -1.01 -17.15
CA SER A 262 9.47 -0.80 -18.60
C SER A 262 9.04 -2.07 -19.32
N SER A 263 8.42 -1.92 -20.48
CA SER A 263 8.14 -3.05 -21.38
C SER A 263 9.40 -3.66 -22.02
N GLU A 264 10.57 -3.01 -21.86
CA GLU A 264 11.86 -3.44 -22.41
C GLU A 264 12.96 -3.17 -21.39
N GLY A 265 13.14 -4.13 -20.44
CA GLY A 265 14.12 -4.00 -19.36
C GLY A 265 15.55 -4.23 -19.81
N PHE A 266 15.78 -5.03 -20.85
CA PHE A 266 17.10 -5.29 -21.40
C PHE A 266 17.60 -4.09 -22.23
N SER A 267 17.89 -3.00 -21.55
CA SER A 267 18.24 -1.73 -22.20
C SER A 267 19.32 -0.98 -21.43
N GLU A 268 20.11 -0.19 -22.17
CA GLU A 268 21.13 0.70 -21.61
C GLU A 268 20.52 1.72 -20.63
N TRP A 269 19.29 2.15 -20.87
CA TRP A 269 18.59 3.11 -20.02
C TRP A 269 18.40 2.58 -18.59
N GLN A 270 18.01 1.32 -18.44
CA GLN A 270 17.89 0.70 -17.12
C GLN A 270 19.24 0.50 -16.44
N SER A 271 20.27 0.09 -17.18
CA SER A 271 21.63 -0.04 -16.64
C SER A 271 22.17 1.32 -16.15
N ARG A 272 21.93 2.40 -16.87
CA ARG A 272 22.31 3.76 -16.44
C ARG A 272 21.59 4.17 -15.17
N THR A 273 20.28 3.95 -15.11
CA THR A 273 19.49 4.28 -13.92
C THR A 273 19.94 3.47 -12.69
N LEU A 274 20.17 2.15 -12.86
CA LEU A 274 20.73 1.31 -11.79
C LEU A 274 22.11 1.79 -11.34
N SER A 275 23.00 2.11 -12.29
CA SER A 275 24.36 2.59 -11.98
C SER A 275 24.31 3.92 -11.21
N TRP A 276 23.40 4.83 -11.58
CA TRP A 276 23.22 6.07 -10.86
C TRP A 276 22.72 5.84 -9.44
N ILE A 277 21.68 5.00 -9.25
CA ILE A 277 21.15 4.65 -7.91
C ILE A 277 22.25 4.03 -7.05
N ARG A 278 23.06 3.12 -7.61
CA ARG A 278 24.16 2.48 -6.88
C ARG A 278 25.26 3.46 -6.51
N LYS A 279 25.56 4.41 -7.38
CA LYS A 279 26.55 5.47 -7.11
C LYS A 279 26.10 6.41 -5.99
N GLU A 280 24.84 6.86 -6.02
CA GLU A 280 24.34 7.85 -5.07
C GLU A 280 23.94 7.22 -3.71
N TYR A 281 23.38 6.00 -3.70
CA TYR A 281 22.78 5.37 -2.52
C TYR A 281 23.41 4.04 -2.11
N GLY A 282 24.30 3.47 -2.93
CA GLY A 282 24.88 2.15 -2.67
C GLY A 282 23.83 1.07 -2.48
N ASP A 283 23.99 0.28 -1.41
CA ASP A 283 23.07 -0.80 -1.02
C ASP A 283 21.97 -0.35 -0.03
N SER A 284 21.95 0.93 0.35
CA SER A 284 20.95 1.46 1.29
C SER A 284 19.55 1.49 0.66
N VAL A 285 19.47 1.73 -0.65
CA VAL A 285 18.23 1.73 -1.43
C VAL A 285 18.12 0.41 -2.19
N LYS A 286 17.02 -0.31 -1.98
CA LYS A 286 16.70 -1.52 -2.72
C LYS A 286 15.95 -1.17 -3.98
N VAL A 287 16.39 -1.75 -5.11
CA VAL A 287 15.81 -1.46 -6.42
C VAL A 287 15.70 -2.71 -7.28
N GLY A 288 14.49 -2.94 -7.79
CA GLY A 288 14.22 -3.92 -8.84
C GLY A 288 14.26 -3.30 -10.23
N ALA A 289 14.32 -4.14 -11.23
CA ALA A 289 14.34 -3.72 -12.62
C ALA A 289 13.59 -4.71 -13.52
N GLY A 290 13.13 -4.27 -14.65
CA GLY A 290 12.43 -5.11 -15.64
C GLY A 290 11.59 -4.28 -16.62
N ASN A 291 10.89 -4.96 -17.50
CA ASN A 291 10.71 -6.41 -17.57
C ASN A 291 11.63 -7.05 -18.59
N VAL A 292 11.98 -8.29 -18.34
CA VAL A 292 12.76 -9.13 -19.24
C VAL A 292 12.05 -10.46 -19.48
N VAL A 293 12.43 -11.22 -20.50
CA VAL A 293 11.77 -12.49 -20.88
C VAL A 293 12.75 -13.63 -21.17
N ASP A 294 14.03 -13.41 -20.91
CA ASP A 294 15.10 -14.38 -21.18
C ASP A 294 16.23 -14.26 -20.16
N LYS A 295 17.10 -15.25 -20.18
CA LYS A 295 18.27 -15.34 -19.32
C LYS A 295 19.24 -14.16 -19.50
N ASP A 296 19.47 -13.72 -20.73
CA ASP A 296 20.44 -12.67 -21.03
C ASP A 296 20.00 -11.32 -20.43
N GLY A 297 18.72 -10.97 -20.62
CA GLY A 297 18.11 -9.80 -19.99
C GLY A 297 18.13 -9.88 -18.47
N PHE A 298 17.86 -11.05 -17.90
CA PHE A 298 17.96 -11.28 -16.45
C PHE A 298 19.38 -11.03 -15.93
N LEU A 299 20.37 -11.66 -16.53
CA LEU A 299 21.77 -11.52 -16.13
C LEU A 299 22.28 -10.08 -16.32
N PHE A 300 21.86 -9.43 -17.38
CA PHE A 300 22.20 -8.01 -17.63
C PHE A 300 21.76 -7.11 -16.48
N LEU A 301 20.51 -7.21 -16.05
CA LEU A 301 19.99 -6.41 -14.94
C LEU A 301 20.58 -6.80 -13.58
N ALA A 302 20.78 -8.09 -13.35
CA ALA A 302 21.42 -8.60 -12.14
C ALA A 302 22.85 -8.05 -12.00
N ASN A 303 23.65 -8.08 -13.08
CA ASN A 303 25.02 -7.59 -13.12
C ASN A 303 25.07 -6.03 -13.02
N ALA A 304 24.04 -5.34 -13.53
CA ALA A 304 23.90 -3.89 -13.38
C ALA A 304 23.55 -3.47 -11.94
N GLY A 305 23.25 -4.42 -11.06
CA GLY A 305 23.04 -4.17 -9.63
C GLY A 305 21.58 -4.22 -9.15
N ALA A 306 20.64 -4.74 -9.92
CA ALA A 306 19.26 -4.95 -9.46
C ALA A 306 19.22 -5.89 -8.24
N ASP A 307 18.31 -5.62 -7.30
CA ASP A 307 18.06 -6.47 -6.12
C ASP A 307 17.04 -7.56 -6.40
N PHE A 308 16.16 -7.34 -7.37
CA PHE A 308 15.22 -8.30 -7.93
C PHE A 308 14.90 -7.94 -9.38
N ILE A 309 14.34 -8.88 -10.13
CA ILE A 309 14.06 -8.67 -11.53
C ILE A 309 12.63 -9.09 -11.84
N LYS A 310 11.91 -8.24 -12.59
CA LYS A 310 10.58 -8.54 -13.10
C LYS A 310 10.68 -9.28 -14.42
N VAL A 311 10.15 -10.51 -14.43
CA VAL A 311 10.11 -11.36 -15.63
C VAL A 311 8.71 -11.35 -16.22
N GLY A 312 8.62 -11.09 -17.53
CA GLY A 312 7.38 -11.15 -18.30
C GLY A 312 7.09 -9.91 -19.14
N ILE A 313 6.85 -10.10 -20.43
CA ILE A 313 6.42 -9.08 -21.38
C ILE A 313 5.28 -9.65 -22.19
N GLY A 314 4.16 -8.92 -22.29
CA GLY A 314 3.04 -9.28 -23.15
C GLY A 314 2.14 -10.40 -22.60
N GLY A 315 2.38 -10.90 -21.37
CA GLY A 315 1.63 -12.02 -20.79
C GLY A 315 0.27 -11.65 -20.17
N GLY A 316 0.01 -10.38 -19.90
CA GLY A 316 -1.25 -9.93 -19.31
C GLY A 316 -2.41 -9.93 -20.32
N SER A 317 -3.62 -10.25 -19.86
CA SER A 317 -4.83 -10.26 -20.73
C SER A 317 -5.16 -8.89 -21.32
N ILE A 318 -4.84 -7.82 -20.60
CA ILE A 318 -5.04 -6.42 -21.02
C ILE A 318 -3.81 -5.80 -21.67
N CYS A 319 -2.70 -6.56 -21.82
CA CYS A 319 -1.43 -6.03 -22.31
C CYS A 319 -1.47 -5.82 -23.83
N ILE A 320 -1.26 -4.58 -24.26
CA ILE A 320 -1.21 -4.20 -25.68
C ILE A 320 0.22 -4.18 -26.25
N THR A 321 1.23 -4.50 -25.44
CA THR A 321 2.65 -4.46 -25.88
C THR A 321 2.90 -5.36 -27.10
N ARG A 322 2.27 -6.54 -27.16
CA ARG A 322 2.36 -7.45 -28.30
C ARG A 322 1.82 -6.83 -29.60
N GLU A 323 0.72 -6.08 -29.49
CA GLU A 323 0.08 -5.43 -30.65
C GLU A 323 0.84 -4.18 -31.08
N GLN A 324 1.29 -3.37 -30.11
CA GLN A 324 1.92 -2.08 -30.37
C GLN A 324 3.40 -2.18 -30.72
N LYS A 325 4.14 -3.11 -30.12
CA LYS A 325 5.59 -3.26 -30.28
C LYS A 325 6.00 -4.58 -30.96
N GLY A 326 5.11 -5.55 -31.08
CA GLY A 326 5.41 -6.86 -31.63
C GLY A 326 6.34 -7.70 -30.74
N ILE A 327 6.44 -7.40 -29.45
CA ILE A 327 7.30 -8.10 -28.49
C ILE A 327 6.49 -8.78 -27.38
N GLY A 328 7.04 -9.86 -26.85
CA GLY A 328 6.44 -10.63 -25.77
C GLY A 328 6.88 -12.06 -25.77
N ARG A 329 6.60 -12.77 -24.67
CA ARG A 329 6.90 -14.20 -24.53
C ARG A 329 5.89 -14.85 -23.59
N GLY A 330 5.57 -16.12 -23.80
CA GLY A 330 4.75 -16.89 -22.86
C GLY A 330 5.39 -16.92 -21.48
N GLN A 331 4.59 -16.62 -20.45
CA GLN A 331 5.13 -16.37 -19.10
C GLN A 331 5.82 -17.59 -18.49
N ALA A 332 5.33 -18.80 -18.75
CA ALA A 332 5.96 -20.02 -18.25
C ALA A 332 7.35 -20.22 -18.87
N THR A 333 7.45 -20.08 -20.19
CA THR A 333 8.74 -20.18 -20.89
C THR A 333 9.74 -19.14 -20.39
N ALA A 334 9.30 -17.86 -20.30
CA ALA A 334 10.16 -16.78 -19.80
C ALA A 334 10.64 -16.99 -18.36
N THR A 335 9.88 -17.69 -17.53
CA THR A 335 10.22 -17.95 -16.12
C THR A 335 11.12 -19.18 -15.97
N MET A 336 10.99 -20.19 -16.83
CA MET A 336 11.79 -21.42 -16.78
C MET A 336 13.19 -21.25 -17.37
N GLU A 337 13.39 -20.32 -18.29
CA GLU A 337 14.70 -20.00 -18.86
C GLU A 337 15.57 -19.14 -17.91
#